data_075e4e7986fd6dfa4c01953050a3afb1
#
_entry.id   075e4e7986fd6dfa4c01953050a3afb1
#
_cell.length_a   1.000
_cell.length_b   1.000
_cell.length_c   1.000
_cell.angle_alpha   90.00
_cell.angle_beta   90.00
_cell.angle_gamma   90.00
#
_symmetry.space_group_name_H-M   'P 1'
#
loop_
_entity.id
_entity.type
_entity.pdbx_description
1 polymer ?
#
loop_
_entity_poly.entity_id
_entity_poly.type
_entity_poly.pdbx_seq_one_letter_code
_entity_poly.pdbx_strand_id
1 'polypeptide(L)'
;DTEYIDLPAMGLKAWLYGHWHVNHVHKHKVTGVYTICTSTPACGGIDHAPSAFRVLTVDTEGNVASEFRYSYLSPSLHIVSLENGQLPTLPSGKIPLSVNAYSTVSPIRTMRYWCESEGKKVLSSNLLKRQSDFNWYAEIPLLSQWEHRQLTVIVEAFFNNGEVRRCRRSFFYEKPERKQLPLRLSWIKNVGASIFMSAPLVYRKRLFTASVDDNESGKAAVVCMDAQNGTVCWRYSLRGSVRSSIAIADGLVFAQDVHGYLYAIQAETGTLVWEKDLNIGVLPPLNDGLVAVSDIVYAGTGKSLCALKAATGELIWKNGAWSRGEGCVATLSLGHSILIGHANWKGLYANNAVNGELLWENKDAELKYRSASVAWEGENLYLLSSRSFFILNSKNGEIIVRKKLNCSVNVNSTPLVTGSEIIFGTATNGVIALDKQTLEEKWNFKTNPALIYTSPYSKPSSSTVETSPVLVGDTIFFGASDGILYALNRINGKLLWKYQTGVPIFSTVSIAGNALYVTDFAGNVY
;
A
#
# COMPACT_ATOMS: atom_id res chain seq x y z
N ASP A 1 -21.67 25.18 -34.58
CA ASP A 1 -22.56 24.06 -34.25
C ASP A 1 -21.70 22.83 -34.02
N THR A 2 -21.67 22.35 -32.81
CA THR A 2 -21.02 21.08 -32.45
C THR A 2 -22.04 19.98 -32.62
N GLU A 3 -21.86 19.13 -33.64
CA GLU A 3 -22.65 17.92 -33.76
C GLU A 3 -22.23 16.92 -32.68
N TYR A 4 -23.18 16.47 -31.90
CA TYR A 4 -22.98 15.45 -30.87
C TYR A 4 -23.43 14.11 -31.40
N ILE A 5 -22.57 13.09 -31.27
CA ILE A 5 -22.97 11.71 -31.50
C ILE A 5 -23.38 11.11 -30.17
N ASP A 6 -24.64 10.73 -30.02
CA ASP A 6 -25.13 10.04 -28.82
C ASP A 6 -24.79 8.55 -28.91
N LEU A 7 -23.56 8.21 -28.57
CA LEU A 7 -23.08 6.83 -28.57
C LEU A 7 -23.86 5.89 -27.64
N PRO A 8 -24.30 6.30 -26.45
CA PRO A 8 -25.21 5.51 -25.62
C PRO A 8 -26.52 5.15 -26.33
N ALA A 9 -27.17 6.10 -27.01
CA ALA A 9 -28.39 5.85 -27.79
C ALA A 9 -28.16 4.90 -28.96
N MET A 10 -26.92 4.82 -29.47
CA MET A 10 -26.51 3.88 -30.51
C MET A 10 -26.11 2.49 -29.93
N GLY A 11 -26.32 2.25 -28.66
CA GLY A 11 -26.07 0.96 -28.02
C GLY A 11 -24.68 0.78 -27.44
N LEU A 12 -23.88 1.85 -27.28
CA LEU A 12 -22.57 1.76 -26.63
C LEU A 12 -22.72 1.23 -25.20
N LYS A 13 -21.98 0.17 -24.86
CA LYS A 13 -21.97 -0.44 -23.51
C LYS A 13 -20.70 -0.10 -22.74
N ALA A 14 -19.59 0.07 -23.41
CA ALA A 14 -18.33 0.42 -22.80
C ALA A 14 -17.46 1.28 -23.71
N TRP A 15 -16.81 2.27 -23.12
CA TRP A 15 -15.76 3.08 -23.75
C TRP A 15 -14.41 2.70 -23.15
N LEU A 16 -13.54 2.13 -23.98
CA LEU A 16 -12.19 1.70 -23.59
C LEU A 16 -11.19 2.73 -24.10
N TYR A 17 -10.31 3.20 -23.21
CA TYR A 17 -9.28 4.15 -23.57
C TYR A 17 -7.96 3.85 -22.88
N GLY A 18 -6.87 4.34 -23.44
CA GLY A 18 -5.51 4.20 -22.93
C GLY A 18 -4.83 5.55 -22.74
N HIS A 19 -3.50 5.55 -22.78
CA HIS A 19 -2.61 6.71 -22.70
C HIS A 19 -2.39 7.25 -21.29
N TRP A 20 -3.42 7.31 -20.45
CA TRP A 20 -3.34 7.87 -19.10
C TRP A 20 -2.56 6.99 -18.11
N HIS A 21 -2.35 5.71 -18.42
CA HIS A 21 -1.66 4.76 -17.53
C HIS A 21 -2.24 4.75 -16.10
N VAL A 22 -3.54 4.83 -15.96
CA VAL A 22 -4.25 4.78 -14.68
C VAL A 22 -5.24 3.62 -14.66
N ASN A 23 -5.52 3.09 -13.49
CA ASN A 23 -6.60 2.12 -13.32
C ASN A 23 -7.89 2.84 -12.96
N HIS A 24 -8.81 2.92 -13.92
CA HIS A 24 -10.10 3.58 -13.75
C HIS A 24 -11.21 2.76 -14.38
N VAL A 25 -12.27 2.53 -13.62
CA VAL A 25 -13.53 1.97 -14.10
C VAL A 25 -14.64 2.84 -13.54
N HIS A 26 -15.52 3.29 -14.40
CA HIS A 26 -16.67 4.07 -13.98
C HIS A 26 -17.91 3.66 -14.78
N LYS A 27 -18.98 3.29 -14.10
CA LYS A 27 -20.29 3.04 -14.69
C LYS A 27 -21.15 4.30 -14.58
N HIS A 28 -21.47 4.92 -15.71
CA HIS A 28 -22.29 6.12 -15.73
C HIS A 28 -23.72 5.81 -15.28
N LYS A 29 -24.19 6.50 -14.26
CA LYS A 29 -25.48 6.21 -13.62
C LYS A 29 -26.67 6.38 -14.56
N VAL A 30 -26.61 7.35 -15.49
CA VAL A 30 -27.71 7.67 -16.41
C VAL A 30 -27.76 6.72 -17.60
N THR A 31 -26.62 6.47 -18.23
CA THR A 31 -26.53 5.69 -19.46
C THR A 31 -26.20 4.22 -19.24
N GLY A 32 -25.67 3.87 -18.07
CA GLY A 32 -25.17 2.53 -17.78
C GLY A 32 -23.87 2.15 -18.53
N VAL A 33 -23.32 3.06 -19.34
CA VAL A 33 -22.10 2.84 -20.10
C VAL A 33 -20.89 2.81 -19.16
N TYR A 34 -19.97 1.86 -19.40
CA TYR A 34 -18.69 1.83 -18.70
C TYR A 34 -17.65 2.69 -19.41
N THR A 35 -16.90 3.47 -18.66
CA THR A 35 -15.66 4.09 -19.07
C THR A 35 -14.52 3.37 -18.38
N ILE A 36 -13.61 2.76 -19.17
CA ILE A 36 -12.58 1.87 -18.65
C ILE A 36 -11.21 2.30 -19.18
N CYS A 37 -10.29 2.59 -18.24
CA CYS A 37 -8.86 2.71 -18.49
C CYS A 37 -8.10 1.73 -17.61
N THR A 38 -6.98 1.20 -18.08
CA THR A 38 -6.15 0.31 -17.28
C THR A 38 -4.72 0.82 -17.19
N SER A 39 -4.03 0.46 -16.11
CA SER A 39 -2.60 0.70 -15.98
C SER A 39 -1.83 -0.06 -17.07
N THR A 40 -0.57 0.32 -17.30
CA THR A 40 0.25 -0.40 -18.27
C THR A 40 0.60 -1.81 -17.79
N PRO A 41 0.54 -2.82 -18.67
CA PRO A 41 0.94 -4.17 -18.28
C PRO A 41 2.44 -4.33 -18.08
N ALA A 42 3.25 -3.39 -18.55
CA ALA A 42 4.71 -3.49 -18.55
C ALA A 42 5.36 -2.91 -17.28
N CYS A 43 4.73 -1.91 -16.63
CA CYS A 43 5.25 -1.23 -15.45
C CYS A 43 4.08 -0.62 -14.65
N GLY A 44 4.35 0.09 -13.58
CA GLY A 44 3.28 0.78 -12.82
C GLY A 44 2.68 1.96 -13.58
N GLY A 45 1.45 2.31 -13.23
CA GLY A 45 0.74 3.48 -13.72
C GLY A 45 1.23 4.79 -13.09
N ILE A 46 0.82 5.91 -13.67
CA ILE A 46 1.12 7.24 -13.10
C ILE A 46 0.30 7.51 -11.82
N ASP A 47 -0.81 6.81 -11.64
CA ASP A 47 -1.63 6.77 -10.44
C ASP A 47 -1.12 5.77 -9.39
N HIS A 48 0.09 5.25 -9.60
CA HIS A 48 0.69 4.15 -8.83
C HIS A 48 -0.07 2.82 -8.92
N ALA A 49 -1.05 2.70 -9.81
CA ALA A 49 -1.66 1.40 -10.06
C ALA A 49 -0.58 0.38 -10.43
N PRO A 50 -0.64 -0.82 -9.87
CA PRO A 50 0.30 -1.88 -10.21
C PRO A 50 0.23 -2.24 -11.70
N SER A 51 1.33 -2.79 -12.24
CA SER A 51 1.37 -3.34 -13.59
C SER A 51 0.26 -4.38 -13.77
N ALA A 52 -0.65 -4.15 -14.72
CA ALA A 52 -1.85 -4.96 -14.87
C ALA A 52 -2.48 -4.80 -16.25
N PHE A 53 -3.44 -5.67 -16.53
CA PHE A 53 -4.32 -5.61 -17.69
C PHE A 53 -5.76 -5.98 -17.27
N ARG A 54 -6.72 -5.72 -18.16
CA ARG A 54 -8.12 -6.13 -17.93
C ARG A 54 -8.54 -7.19 -18.92
N VAL A 55 -9.29 -8.14 -18.40
CA VAL A 55 -10.05 -9.12 -19.20
C VAL A 55 -11.48 -8.64 -19.23
N LEU A 56 -12.00 -8.39 -20.44
CA LEU A 56 -13.38 -8.01 -20.66
C LEU A 56 -14.15 -9.21 -21.19
N THR A 57 -15.28 -9.49 -20.57
CA THR A 57 -16.20 -10.52 -21.01
C THR A 57 -17.51 -9.85 -21.40
N VAL A 58 -18.01 -10.18 -22.59
CA VAL A 58 -19.32 -9.73 -23.05
C VAL A 58 -20.21 -10.96 -23.15
N ASP A 59 -21.35 -10.95 -22.47
CA ASP A 59 -22.31 -12.05 -22.56
C ASP A 59 -23.22 -11.93 -23.78
N THR A 60 -24.08 -12.90 -23.99
CA THR A 60 -25.02 -12.95 -25.12
C THR A 60 -26.08 -11.83 -25.09
N GLU A 61 -26.26 -11.18 -23.96
CA GLU A 61 -27.16 -10.04 -23.77
C GLU A 61 -26.45 -8.69 -23.97
N GLY A 62 -25.13 -8.72 -24.20
CA GLY A 62 -24.29 -7.54 -24.36
C GLY A 62 -23.87 -6.88 -23.04
N ASN A 63 -24.01 -7.56 -21.89
CA ASN A 63 -23.49 -7.05 -20.65
C ASN A 63 -21.97 -7.20 -20.59
N VAL A 64 -21.31 -6.17 -20.09
CA VAL A 64 -19.84 -6.12 -19.98
C VAL A 64 -19.43 -6.39 -18.55
N ALA A 65 -18.59 -7.40 -18.36
CA ALA A 65 -17.86 -7.63 -17.09
C ALA A 65 -16.37 -7.34 -17.31
N SER A 66 -15.73 -6.80 -16.29
CA SER A 66 -14.32 -6.42 -16.31
C SER A 66 -13.59 -7.02 -15.12
N GLU A 67 -12.51 -7.76 -15.39
CA GLU A 67 -11.62 -8.33 -14.37
C GLU A 67 -10.23 -7.71 -14.50
N PHE A 68 -9.72 -7.14 -13.40
CA PHE A 68 -8.37 -6.59 -13.32
C PHE A 68 -7.38 -7.69 -12.94
N ARG A 69 -6.34 -7.90 -13.76
CA ARG A 69 -5.30 -8.90 -13.54
C ARG A 69 -3.93 -8.27 -13.46
N TYR A 70 -3.22 -8.53 -12.38
CA TYR A 70 -1.86 -8.06 -12.16
C TYR A 70 -0.89 -8.85 -13.05
N SER A 71 0.05 -8.12 -13.71
CA SER A 71 1.06 -8.70 -14.58
C SER A 71 2.19 -9.35 -13.76
N TYR A 72 2.93 -10.27 -14.40
CA TYR A 72 4.16 -10.91 -13.91
C TYR A 72 4.02 -11.85 -12.71
N LEU A 73 2.86 -12.01 -12.13
CA LEU A 73 2.66 -13.02 -11.11
C LEU A 73 2.47 -14.38 -11.78
N SER A 74 3.55 -15.14 -11.86
CA SER A 74 3.45 -16.59 -12.08
C SER A 74 2.66 -17.20 -10.92
N PRO A 75 2.05 -18.39 -11.09
CA PRO A 75 1.31 -19.00 -10.01
C PRO A 75 2.12 -19.04 -8.72
N SER A 76 1.77 -18.20 -7.74
CA SER A 76 2.36 -18.14 -6.41
C SER A 76 1.45 -18.86 -5.41
N LEU A 77 2.05 -19.53 -4.44
CA LEU A 77 1.35 -20.21 -3.37
C LEU A 77 2.26 -20.22 -2.14
N HIS A 78 1.92 -19.48 -1.09
CA HIS A 78 2.75 -19.30 0.08
C HIS A 78 1.93 -19.39 1.38
N ILE A 79 2.34 -20.26 2.31
CA ILE A 79 1.76 -20.33 3.65
C ILE A 79 2.43 -19.25 4.51
N VAL A 80 1.67 -18.23 4.88
CA VAL A 80 2.18 -17.02 5.54
C VAL A 80 2.24 -17.18 7.06
N SER A 81 1.19 -17.70 7.66
CA SER A 81 1.02 -17.74 9.12
C SER A 81 2.00 -18.66 9.87
N LEU A 82 2.68 -19.56 9.15
CA LEU A 82 3.63 -20.51 9.70
C LEU A 82 5.06 -20.24 9.26
N GLU A 83 5.35 -19.02 8.84
CA GLU A 83 6.68 -18.62 8.40
C GLU A 83 7.68 -18.68 9.57
N ASN A 84 8.91 -19.12 9.29
CA ASN A 84 9.99 -19.29 10.28
C ASN A 84 9.66 -20.26 11.43
N GLY A 85 8.69 -21.19 11.24
CA GLY A 85 8.27 -22.16 12.27
C GLY A 85 7.49 -21.55 13.43
N GLN A 86 7.06 -20.29 13.29
CA GLN A 86 6.29 -19.60 14.32
C GLN A 86 4.82 -20.01 14.29
N LEU A 87 4.23 -20.18 15.46
CA LEU A 87 2.84 -20.57 15.64
C LEU A 87 2.04 -19.47 16.33
N PRO A 88 1.40 -18.57 15.56
CA PRO A 88 0.39 -17.72 16.16
C PRO A 88 -0.80 -18.59 16.56
N THR A 89 -1.26 -18.45 17.79
CA THR A 89 -2.38 -19.21 18.31
C THR A 89 -3.57 -18.29 18.53
N LEU A 90 -4.72 -18.65 17.97
CA LEU A 90 -5.97 -17.93 18.21
C LEU A 90 -6.46 -18.15 19.65
N PRO A 91 -7.28 -17.24 20.21
CA PRO A 91 -7.92 -17.43 21.52
C PRO A 91 -8.73 -18.75 21.60
N SER A 92 -9.18 -19.26 20.47
CA SER A 92 -9.88 -20.56 20.35
C SER A 92 -8.99 -21.79 20.54
N GLY A 93 -7.68 -21.62 20.75
CA GLY A 93 -6.72 -22.74 20.79
C GLY A 93 -6.41 -23.34 19.42
N LYS A 94 -6.73 -22.66 18.33
CA LYS A 94 -6.46 -23.09 16.96
C LYS A 94 -5.31 -22.32 16.34
N ILE A 95 -4.70 -22.88 15.31
CA ILE A 95 -3.67 -22.22 14.51
C ILE A 95 -4.32 -21.57 13.27
N PRO A 96 -4.14 -20.28 13.02
CA PRO A 96 -4.58 -19.67 11.78
C PRO A 96 -3.72 -20.18 10.62
N LEU A 97 -4.36 -20.73 9.58
CA LEU A 97 -3.72 -21.07 8.31
C LEU A 97 -4.08 -20.00 7.30
N SER A 98 -3.20 -19.03 7.12
CA SER A 98 -3.32 -17.99 6.11
C SER A 98 -2.39 -18.30 4.94
N VAL A 99 -2.93 -18.30 3.73
CA VAL A 99 -2.22 -18.66 2.50
C VAL A 99 -2.41 -17.56 1.48
N ASN A 100 -1.31 -16.95 1.05
CA ASN A 100 -1.29 -16.02 -0.06
C ASN A 100 -1.05 -16.77 -1.37
N ALA A 101 -1.93 -16.55 -2.36
CA ALA A 101 -1.85 -17.21 -3.65
C ALA A 101 -2.47 -16.36 -4.75
N TYR A 102 -1.82 -16.34 -5.91
CA TYR A 102 -2.31 -15.64 -7.09
C TYR A 102 -1.69 -16.20 -8.36
N SER A 103 -2.41 -16.06 -9.47
CA SER A 103 -1.90 -16.33 -10.81
C SER A 103 -2.47 -15.31 -11.79
N THR A 104 -1.60 -14.68 -12.57
CA THR A 104 -1.96 -13.79 -13.67
C THR A 104 -2.76 -14.53 -14.76
N VAL A 105 -2.41 -15.80 -15.02
CA VAL A 105 -2.91 -16.55 -16.19
C VAL A 105 -4.23 -17.23 -15.91
N SER A 106 -4.35 -17.90 -14.76
CA SER A 106 -5.53 -18.73 -14.45
C SER A 106 -5.96 -18.54 -13.00
N PRO A 107 -7.21 -18.12 -12.75
CA PRO A 107 -7.73 -17.99 -11.40
C PRO A 107 -7.71 -19.31 -10.62
N ILE A 108 -7.54 -19.20 -9.30
CA ILE A 108 -7.63 -20.34 -8.39
C ILE A 108 -9.12 -20.63 -8.14
N ARG A 109 -9.54 -21.84 -8.46
CA ARG A 109 -10.92 -22.32 -8.28
C ARG A 109 -11.22 -22.73 -6.85
N THR A 110 -10.30 -23.51 -6.24
CA THR A 110 -10.46 -24.03 -4.88
C THR A 110 -9.10 -24.36 -4.29
N MET A 111 -9.04 -24.44 -2.96
CA MET A 111 -7.83 -24.75 -2.23
C MET A 111 -8.16 -25.68 -1.05
N ARG A 112 -7.32 -26.67 -0.83
CA ARG A 112 -7.45 -27.60 0.31
C ARG A 112 -6.14 -27.73 1.07
N TYR A 113 -6.23 -28.19 2.31
CA TYR A 113 -5.07 -28.49 3.15
C TYR A 113 -5.27 -29.78 3.93
N TRP A 114 -4.16 -30.35 4.36
CA TRP A 114 -4.10 -31.43 5.35
C TRP A 114 -2.81 -31.32 6.15
N CYS A 115 -2.71 -32.09 7.24
CA CYS A 115 -1.50 -32.17 8.05
C CYS A 115 -0.92 -33.58 8.02
N GLU A 116 0.40 -33.65 8.01
CA GLU A 116 1.18 -34.90 8.09
C GLU A 116 2.16 -34.82 9.27
N SER A 117 2.41 -35.98 9.90
CA SER A 117 3.48 -36.23 10.86
C SER A 117 4.18 -37.51 10.47
N GLU A 118 5.52 -37.48 10.41
CA GLU A 118 6.34 -38.64 10.00
C GLU A 118 5.86 -39.27 8.66
N GLY A 119 5.44 -38.43 7.71
CA GLY A 119 4.94 -38.88 6.40
C GLY A 119 3.52 -39.50 6.42
N LYS A 120 2.87 -39.58 7.57
CA LYS A 120 1.48 -40.09 7.70
C LYS A 120 0.51 -38.93 7.87
N LYS A 121 -0.63 -39.00 7.16
CA LYS A 121 -1.71 -38.02 7.30
C LYS A 121 -2.34 -38.11 8.69
N VAL A 122 -2.27 -37.04 9.47
CA VAL A 122 -2.81 -36.93 10.84
C VAL A 122 -4.04 -36.05 10.92
N LEU A 123 -4.29 -35.22 9.90
CA LEU A 123 -5.53 -34.47 9.72
C LEU A 123 -6.02 -34.70 8.30
N SER A 124 -7.30 -35.00 8.14
CA SER A 124 -7.95 -35.20 6.83
C SER A 124 -8.00 -33.91 6.05
N SER A 125 -8.22 -34.01 4.74
CA SER A 125 -8.27 -32.88 3.84
C SER A 125 -9.47 -31.95 4.12
N ASN A 126 -9.23 -30.67 4.27
CA ASN A 126 -10.22 -29.62 4.51
C ASN A 126 -10.05 -28.48 3.50
N LEU A 127 -11.12 -27.71 3.26
CA LEU A 127 -11.10 -26.58 2.36
C LEU A 127 -10.64 -25.31 3.09
N LEU A 128 -9.90 -24.47 2.36
CA LEU A 128 -9.68 -23.07 2.75
C LEU A 128 -10.80 -22.20 2.15
N LYS A 129 -11.16 -21.14 2.86
CA LYS A 129 -12.09 -20.11 2.39
C LYS A 129 -11.31 -18.93 1.80
N ARG A 130 -11.72 -18.45 0.63
CA ARG A 130 -11.17 -17.24 0.04
C ARG A 130 -11.58 -16.04 0.88
N GLN A 131 -10.60 -15.21 1.27
CA GLN A 131 -10.79 -13.99 2.06
C GLN A 131 -10.68 -12.74 1.20
N SER A 132 -9.70 -12.70 0.29
CA SER A 132 -9.48 -11.63 -0.67
C SER A 132 -9.07 -12.22 -2.02
N ASP A 133 -8.72 -11.37 -2.98
CA ASP A 133 -8.27 -11.84 -4.29
C ASP A 133 -6.95 -12.62 -4.22
N PHE A 134 -6.16 -12.38 -3.17
CA PHE A 134 -4.85 -13.01 -2.94
C PHE A 134 -4.80 -13.93 -1.73
N ASN A 135 -5.82 -13.97 -0.87
CA ASN A 135 -5.73 -14.68 0.40
C ASN A 135 -6.81 -15.74 0.60
N TRP A 136 -6.37 -16.85 1.16
CA TRP A 136 -7.19 -18.00 1.56
C TRP A 136 -6.91 -18.35 3.02
N TYR A 137 -7.95 -18.78 3.76
CA TYR A 137 -7.87 -18.95 5.20
C TYR A 137 -8.59 -20.21 5.68
N ALA A 138 -8.01 -20.84 6.68
CA ALA A 138 -8.61 -21.89 7.48
C ALA A 138 -8.08 -21.82 8.93
N GLU A 139 -8.67 -22.61 9.82
CA GLU A 139 -8.17 -22.83 11.17
C GLU A 139 -7.80 -24.29 11.34
N ILE A 140 -6.58 -24.56 11.76
CA ILE A 140 -6.09 -25.89 12.06
C ILE A 140 -6.38 -26.18 13.55
N PRO A 141 -7.14 -27.23 13.91
CA PRO A 141 -7.33 -27.60 15.31
C PRO A 141 -6.00 -28.04 15.92
N LEU A 142 -5.70 -27.61 17.13
CA LEU A 142 -4.60 -28.14 17.91
C LEU A 142 -5.08 -29.36 18.69
N LEU A 143 -4.54 -30.51 18.35
CA LEU A 143 -4.85 -31.77 19.03
C LEU A 143 -3.73 -32.09 20.03
N SER A 144 -4.07 -32.46 21.25
CA SER A 144 -3.10 -32.77 22.31
C SER A 144 -2.11 -33.89 21.92
N GLN A 145 -2.54 -34.82 21.09
CA GLN A 145 -1.69 -35.89 20.55
C GLN A 145 -0.58 -35.42 19.62
N TRP A 146 -0.59 -34.14 19.23
CA TRP A 146 0.45 -33.52 18.38
C TRP A 146 1.52 -32.81 19.21
N GLU A 147 1.37 -32.72 20.52
CA GLU A 147 2.36 -32.13 21.41
C GLU A 147 3.71 -32.84 21.28
N HIS A 148 4.79 -32.06 21.18
CA HIS A 148 6.15 -32.53 20.93
C HIS A 148 6.39 -33.26 19.59
N ARG A 149 5.53 -33.01 18.58
CA ARG A 149 5.71 -33.58 17.24
C ARG A 149 5.98 -32.49 16.19
N GLN A 150 6.78 -32.88 15.22
CA GLN A 150 6.89 -32.10 13.99
C GLN A 150 5.69 -32.40 13.10
N LEU A 151 4.99 -31.34 12.73
CA LEU A 151 3.85 -31.38 11.81
C LEU A 151 4.22 -30.67 10.51
N THR A 152 3.69 -31.15 9.40
CA THR A 152 3.79 -30.50 8.09
C THR A 152 2.39 -30.25 7.58
N VAL A 153 2.08 -28.96 7.36
CA VAL A 153 0.87 -28.54 6.63
C VAL A 153 1.17 -28.58 5.15
N ILE A 154 0.33 -29.25 4.39
CA ILE A 154 0.37 -29.25 2.94
C ILE A 154 -0.87 -28.52 2.44
N VAL A 155 -0.67 -27.59 1.53
CA VAL A 155 -1.73 -26.84 0.85
C VAL A 155 -1.68 -27.16 -0.63
N GLU A 156 -2.83 -27.43 -1.21
CA GLU A 156 -2.98 -27.72 -2.64
C GLU A 156 -4.01 -26.79 -3.26
N ALA A 157 -3.59 -26.04 -4.28
CA ALA A 157 -4.42 -25.11 -5.04
C ALA A 157 -4.77 -25.70 -6.41
N PHE A 158 -6.03 -25.61 -6.80
CA PHE A 158 -6.57 -26.06 -8.08
C PHE A 158 -6.94 -24.84 -8.93
N PHE A 159 -6.35 -24.75 -10.10
CA PHE A 159 -6.55 -23.64 -11.03
C PHE A 159 -7.62 -23.98 -12.08
N ASN A 160 -8.25 -22.96 -12.67
CA ASN A 160 -9.29 -23.14 -13.68
C ASN A 160 -8.78 -23.84 -14.96
N ASN A 161 -7.49 -23.72 -15.26
CA ASN A 161 -6.85 -24.39 -16.40
C ASN A 161 -6.49 -25.86 -16.14
N GLY A 162 -6.89 -26.41 -14.97
CA GLY A 162 -6.57 -27.78 -14.57
C GLY A 162 -5.21 -27.95 -13.88
N GLU A 163 -4.38 -26.91 -13.81
CA GLU A 163 -3.12 -26.94 -13.08
C GLU A 163 -3.38 -27.16 -11.59
N VAL A 164 -2.48 -27.91 -10.94
CA VAL A 164 -2.49 -28.14 -9.49
C VAL A 164 -1.13 -27.80 -8.93
N ARG A 165 -1.09 -26.95 -7.90
CA ARG A 165 0.14 -26.60 -7.19
C ARG A 165 0.05 -26.94 -5.73
N ARG A 166 1.21 -27.27 -5.14
CA ARG A 166 1.34 -27.58 -3.73
C ARG A 166 2.43 -26.76 -3.09
N CYS A 167 2.18 -26.34 -1.86
CA CYS A 167 3.22 -25.86 -0.96
C CYS A 167 3.12 -26.59 0.39
N ARG A 168 4.19 -26.56 1.14
CA ARG A 168 4.25 -27.21 2.45
C ARG A 168 5.04 -26.37 3.42
N ARG A 169 4.66 -26.42 4.70
CA ARG A 169 5.38 -25.77 5.78
C ARG A 169 5.38 -26.69 6.99
N SER A 170 6.56 -26.92 7.55
CA SER A 170 6.69 -27.69 8.78
C SER A 170 6.81 -26.78 9.97
N PHE A 171 6.24 -27.20 11.07
CA PHE A 171 6.35 -26.54 12.37
C PHE A 171 6.44 -27.59 13.47
N PHE A 172 6.98 -27.19 14.60
CA PHE A 172 7.05 -28.05 15.77
C PHE A 172 6.04 -27.54 16.80
N TYR A 173 5.17 -28.45 17.30
CA TYR A 173 4.19 -28.08 18.32
C TYR A 173 4.78 -28.35 19.70
N GLU A 174 5.33 -27.28 20.29
CA GLU A 174 5.71 -27.23 21.70
C GLU A 174 4.87 -26.16 22.41
N LYS A 175 4.57 -26.38 23.70
CA LYS A 175 4.17 -25.27 24.56
C LYS A 175 5.28 -24.21 24.48
N PRO A 176 4.96 -22.94 24.29
CA PRO A 176 5.96 -21.93 24.04
C PRO A 176 6.89 -21.76 25.24
N GLU A 177 8.02 -22.48 25.24
CA GLU A 177 9.18 -22.01 25.99
C GLU A 177 9.59 -20.66 25.40
N ARG A 178 9.81 -19.68 26.28
CA ARG A 178 10.18 -18.30 25.91
C ARG A 178 11.60 -18.26 25.29
N LYS A 179 11.79 -18.83 24.09
CA LYS A 179 12.96 -18.50 23.29
C LYS A 179 12.79 -17.07 22.79
N GLN A 180 13.70 -16.20 23.18
CA GLN A 180 13.77 -14.81 22.69
C GLN A 180 14.11 -14.84 21.19
N LEU A 181 13.10 -14.87 20.34
CA LEU A 181 13.26 -14.51 18.93
C LEU A 181 13.21 -12.98 18.83
N PRO A 182 13.99 -12.35 17.96
CA PRO A 182 14.01 -10.89 17.82
C PRO A 182 12.64 -10.32 17.44
N LEU A 183 11.84 -11.05 16.65
CA LEU A 183 10.45 -10.76 16.33
C LEU A 183 9.64 -12.05 16.25
N ARG A 184 8.40 -12.01 16.74
CA ARG A 184 7.46 -13.12 16.72
C ARG A 184 6.12 -12.66 16.15
N LEU A 185 5.54 -13.44 15.25
CA LEU A 185 4.18 -13.22 14.78
C LEU A 185 3.19 -13.43 15.93
N SER A 186 2.49 -12.38 16.34
CA SER A 186 1.45 -12.46 17.36
C SER A 186 0.12 -12.85 16.77
N TRP A 187 -0.28 -12.22 15.68
CA TRP A 187 -1.53 -12.48 14.99
C TRP A 187 -1.43 -12.09 13.51
N ILE A 188 -2.35 -12.61 12.72
CA ILE A 188 -2.58 -12.27 11.31
C ILE A 188 -4.07 -12.17 11.04
N LYS A 189 -4.50 -11.13 10.35
CA LYS A 189 -5.88 -10.91 9.97
C LYS A 189 -6.00 -10.32 8.57
N ASN A 190 -6.88 -10.90 7.74
CA ASN A 190 -7.20 -10.34 6.43
C ASN A 190 -8.39 -9.40 6.50
N VAL A 191 -8.32 -8.25 5.81
CA VAL A 191 -9.38 -7.23 5.78
C VAL A 191 -10.40 -7.43 4.64
N GLY A 192 -10.26 -8.47 3.83
CA GLY A 192 -11.21 -8.82 2.76
C GLY A 192 -10.97 -8.11 1.43
N ALA A 193 -9.97 -7.25 1.33
CA ALA A 193 -9.55 -6.57 0.10
C ALA A 193 -8.08 -6.21 0.18
N SER A 194 -7.45 -5.91 -0.96
CA SER A 194 -6.03 -5.54 -1.00
C SER A 194 -5.75 -4.26 -0.24
N ILE A 195 -4.57 -4.17 0.40
CA ILE A 195 -4.06 -2.93 0.99
C ILE A 195 -2.87 -2.48 0.15
N PHE A 196 -2.88 -1.21 -0.27
CA PHE A 196 -1.82 -0.68 -1.13
C PHE A 196 -0.83 0.14 -0.31
N MET A 197 -0.93 1.47 -0.31
CA MET A 197 0.02 2.34 0.41
C MET A 197 -0.51 2.86 1.75
N SER A 198 -1.66 2.36 2.19
CA SER A 198 -2.22 2.73 3.48
C SER A 198 -1.45 2.05 4.62
N ALA A 199 -0.48 2.77 5.19
CA ALA A 199 0.25 2.31 6.36
C ALA A 199 -0.71 2.03 7.53
N PRO A 200 -0.50 0.96 8.30
CA PRO A 200 -1.29 0.73 9.50
C PRO A 200 -1.00 1.84 10.53
N LEU A 201 -2.03 2.51 11.02
CA LEU A 201 -1.91 3.54 12.05
C LEU A 201 -2.44 3.03 13.39
N VAL A 202 -1.67 3.21 14.45
CA VAL A 202 -2.07 2.82 15.80
C VAL A 202 -2.47 4.04 16.62
N TYR A 203 -3.70 4.02 17.15
CA TYR A 203 -4.22 5.06 18.02
C TYR A 203 -5.07 4.44 19.13
N ARG A 204 -4.77 4.72 20.39
CA ARG A 204 -5.51 4.24 21.58
C ARG A 204 -5.79 2.72 21.55
N LYS A 205 -4.75 1.89 21.33
CA LYS A 205 -4.82 0.42 21.24
C LYS A 205 -5.64 -0.13 20.04
N ARG A 206 -6.02 0.72 19.11
CA ARG A 206 -6.67 0.33 17.86
C ARG A 206 -5.73 0.55 16.69
N LEU A 207 -5.83 -0.31 15.71
CA LEU A 207 -5.11 -0.24 14.45
C LEU A 207 -6.08 0.08 13.32
N PHE A 208 -5.71 1.00 12.46
CA PHE A 208 -6.50 1.46 11.34
C PHE A 208 -5.71 1.30 10.05
N THR A 209 -6.40 0.87 8.99
CA THR A 209 -5.86 0.81 7.63
C THR A 209 -6.99 0.99 6.63
N ALA A 210 -6.67 1.23 5.36
CA ALA A 210 -7.67 1.31 4.31
C ALA A 210 -7.31 0.40 3.14
N SER A 211 -8.33 -0.06 2.43
CA SER A 211 -8.20 -1.01 1.34
C SER A 211 -8.47 -0.40 -0.03
N VAL A 212 -7.96 -1.08 -1.07
CA VAL A 212 -8.23 -0.81 -2.48
C VAL A 212 -9.18 -1.84 -3.07
N ASP A 213 -9.93 -1.43 -4.08
CA ASP A 213 -10.87 -2.26 -4.83
C ASP A 213 -10.77 -1.91 -6.31
N ASP A 214 -9.79 -2.49 -6.99
CA ASP A 214 -9.48 -2.18 -8.39
C ASP A 214 -10.54 -2.68 -9.39
N ASN A 215 -11.49 -3.49 -8.91
CA ASN A 215 -12.63 -3.97 -9.69
C ASN A 215 -13.95 -3.25 -9.38
N GLU A 216 -13.94 -2.25 -8.49
CA GLU A 216 -15.13 -1.52 -8.01
C GLU A 216 -16.26 -2.47 -7.55
N SER A 217 -15.90 -3.51 -6.82
CA SER A 217 -16.80 -4.56 -6.32
C SER A 217 -17.44 -4.23 -4.96
N GLY A 218 -17.23 -3.01 -4.44
CA GLY A 218 -17.75 -2.54 -3.15
C GLY A 218 -16.94 -3.03 -1.94
N LYS A 219 -15.68 -3.43 -2.15
CA LYS A 219 -14.79 -3.94 -1.08
C LYS A 219 -13.89 -2.89 -0.46
N ALA A 220 -13.81 -1.68 -1.03
CA ALA A 220 -13.03 -0.60 -0.46
C ALA A 220 -13.58 -0.19 0.91
N ALA A 221 -12.70 -0.03 1.89
CA ALA A 221 -13.10 0.32 3.25
C ALA A 221 -11.96 0.91 4.08
N VAL A 222 -12.32 1.65 5.11
CA VAL A 222 -11.48 1.84 6.31
C VAL A 222 -11.82 0.74 7.30
N VAL A 223 -10.79 0.12 7.87
CA VAL A 223 -10.95 -0.99 8.83
C VAL A 223 -10.23 -0.64 10.11
N CYS A 224 -10.93 -0.82 11.23
CA CYS A 224 -10.38 -0.73 12.57
C CYS A 224 -10.28 -2.11 13.21
N MET A 225 -9.16 -2.38 13.82
CA MET A 225 -8.88 -3.63 14.53
C MET A 225 -8.32 -3.33 15.92
N ASP A 226 -8.52 -4.25 16.84
CA ASP A 226 -7.77 -4.27 18.08
C ASP A 226 -6.30 -4.54 17.78
N ALA A 227 -5.42 -3.63 18.19
CA ALA A 227 -4.00 -3.70 17.89
C ALA A 227 -3.30 -4.90 18.57
N GLN A 228 -3.87 -5.44 19.63
CA GLN A 228 -3.26 -6.52 20.42
C GLN A 228 -3.52 -7.91 19.84
N ASN A 229 -4.68 -8.11 19.19
CA ASN A 229 -5.11 -9.44 18.76
C ASN A 229 -5.67 -9.49 17.33
N GLY A 230 -5.75 -8.37 16.60
CA GLY A 230 -6.24 -8.29 15.23
C GLY A 230 -7.75 -8.48 15.07
N THR A 231 -8.53 -8.46 16.16
CA THR A 231 -9.99 -8.54 16.07
C THR A 231 -10.54 -7.29 15.38
N VAL A 232 -11.35 -7.47 14.33
CA VAL A 232 -12.00 -6.36 13.64
C VAL A 232 -13.03 -5.73 14.58
N CYS A 233 -12.84 -4.46 14.92
CA CYS A 233 -13.77 -3.67 15.74
C CYS A 233 -14.90 -3.12 14.90
N TRP A 234 -14.57 -2.54 13.74
CA TRP A 234 -15.53 -2.02 12.77
C TRP A 234 -14.90 -1.93 11.38
N ARG A 235 -15.79 -1.82 10.38
CA ARG A 235 -15.46 -1.60 8.98
C ARG A 235 -16.40 -0.55 8.41
N TYR A 236 -15.87 0.50 7.79
CA TYR A 236 -16.62 1.51 7.09
C TYR A 236 -16.36 1.38 5.59
N SER A 237 -17.44 1.08 4.81
CA SER A 237 -17.34 0.94 3.35
C SER A 237 -17.22 2.30 2.67
N LEU A 238 -16.31 2.40 1.71
CA LEU A 238 -16.04 3.60 0.92
C LEU A 238 -16.60 3.43 -0.49
N ARG A 239 -16.76 4.54 -1.20
CA ARG A 239 -17.22 4.56 -2.60
C ARG A 239 -16.15 4.09 -3.57
N GLY A 240 -14.87 4.28 -3.23
CA GLY A 240 -13.73 3.93 -4.05
C GLY A 240 -12.49 3.55 -3.25
N SER A 241 -11.47 3.10 -3.94
CA SER A 241 -10.17 2.70 -3.39
C SER A 241 -9.49 3.83 -2.64
N VAL A 242 -8.82 3.52 -1.53
CA VAL A 242 -7.85 4.41 -0.88
C VAL A 242 -6.45 3.98 -1.27
N ARG A 243 -5.78 4.76 -2.12
CA ARG A 243 -4.44 4.44 -2.65
C ARG A 243 -3.31 5.15 -1.93
N SER A 244 -3.64 6.10 -1.03
CA SER A 244 -2.69 6.86 -0.23
C SER A 244 -2.79 6.51 1.25
N SER A 245 -2.03 7.22 2.08
CA SER A 245 -2.13 7.12 3.54
C SER A 245 -3.47 7.66 4.05
N ILE A 246 -3.95 7.08 5.15
CA ILE A 246 -4.98 7.67 6.00
C ILE A 246 -4.32 8.53 7.07
N ALA A 247 -5.09 9.39 7.73
CA ALA A 247 -4.62 10.23 8.83
C ALA A 247 -5.55 10.12 10.03
N ILE A 248 -5.03 10.42 11.23
CA ILE A 248 -5.81 10.41 12.48
C ILE A 248 -5.50 11.68 13.26
N ALA A 249 -6.55 12.42 13.64
CA ALA A 249 -6.47 13.54 14.58
C ALA A 249 -7.79 13.66 15.36
N ASP A 250 -7.72 14.10 16.61
CA ASP A 250 -8.88 14.35 17.49
C ASP A 250 -9.91 13.22 17.57
N GLY A 251 -9.45 11.97 17.52
CA GLY A 251 -10.33 10.81 17.57
C GLY A 251 -11.10 10.55 16.25
N LEU A 252 -10.75 11.21 15.16
CA LEU A 252 -11.28 11.00 13.82
C LEU A 252 -10.22 10.35 12.91
N VAL A 253 -10.66 9.41 12.11
CA VAL A 253 -9.89 8.80 11.02
C VAL A 253 -10.30 9.46 9.72
N PHE A 254 -9.32 9.97 8.97
CA PHE A 254 -9.53 10.60 7.68
C PHE A 254 -9.03 9.69 6.56
N ALA A 255 -9.85 9.51 5.54
CA ALA A 255 -9.49 8.77 4.33
C ALA A 255 -9.98 9.52 3.10
N GLN A 256 -9.20 9.52 2.03
CA GLN A 256 -9.59 10.08 0.73
C GLN A 256 -9.58 8.97 -0.30
N ASP A 257 -10.69 8.79 -1.01
CA ASP A 257 -10.80 7.78 -2.07
C ASP A 257 -10.38 8.33 -3.44
N VAL A 258 -10.22 7.43 -4.40
CA VAL A 258 -9.83 7.77 -5.78
C VAL A 258 -10.86 8.61 -6.53
N HIS A 259 -12.07 8.74 -6.04
CA HIS A 259 -13.11 9.62 -6.60
C HIS A 259 -13.07 11.03 -5.99
N GLY A 260 -12.18 11.27 -4.99
CA GLY A 260 -11.99 12.54 -4.32
C GLY A 260 -12.94 12.81 -3.18
N TYR A 261 -13.64 11.80 -2.69
CA TYR A 261 -14.39 11.92 -1.44
C TYR A 261 -13.45 11.82 -0.26
N LEU A 262 -13.50 12.82 0.61
CA LEU A 262 -12.82 12.84 1.90
C LEU A 262 -13.82 12.50 2.99
N TYR A 263 -13.46 11.52 3.82
CA TYR A 263 -14.28 11.00 4.91
C TYR A 263 -13.65 11.32 6.25
N ALA A 264 -14.46 11.70 7.23
CA ALA A 264 -14.09 11.71 8.64
C ALA A 264 -14.94 10.70 9.39
N ILE A 265 -14.30 9.72 10.01
CA ILE A 265 -14.92 8.57 10.64
C ILE A 265 -14.50 8.57 12.11
N GLN A 266 -15.46 8.40 13.03
CA GLN A 266 -15.19 8.29 14.46
C GLN A 266 -14.31 7.07 14.74
N ALA A 267 -13.12 7.27 15.26
CA ALA A 267 -12.15 6.20 15.48
C ALA A 267 -12.66 5.11 16.42
N GLU A 268 -13.47 5.47 17.42
CA GLU A 268 -13.99 4.54 18.41
C GLU A 268 -15.11 3.65 17.85
N THR A 269 -16.04 4.21 17.08
CA THR A 269 -17.28 3.54 16.69
C THR A 269 -17.34 3.15 15.22
N GLY A 270 -16.54 3.76 14.34
CA GLY A 270 -16.65 3.61 12.89
C GLY A 270 -17.79 4.39 12.26
N THR A 271 -18.44 5.28 13.03
CA THR A 271 -19.55 6.11 12.53
C THR A 271 -19.02 7.25 11.68
N LEU A 272 -19.62 7.47 10.52
CA LEU A 272 -19.32 8.64 9.68
C LEU A 272 -19.71 9.92 10.42
N VAL A 273 -18.78 10.85 10.53
CA VAL A 273 -19.04 12.19 11.08
C VAL A 273 -19.42 13.14 9.97
N TRP A 274 -18.62 13.16 8.91
CA TRP A 274 -18.91 13.89 7.68
C TRP A 274 -18.19 13.27 6.49
N GLU A 275 -18.72 13.50 5.29
CA GLU A 275 -18.03 13.27 4.02
C GLU A 275 -18.06 14.53 3.16
N LYS A 276 -17.04 14.73 2.34
CA LYS A 276 -16.94 15.87 1.44
C LYS A 276 -16.39 15.46 0.09
N ASP A 277 -17.11 15.83 -0.96
CA ASP A 277 -16.63 15.79 -2.32
C ASP A 277 -15.67 16.98 -2.54
N LEU A 278 -14.38 16.71 -2.78
CA LEU A 278 -13.38 17.74 -3.06
C LEU A 278 -13.43 18.23 -4.51
N ASN A 279 -14.33 17.68 -5.32
CA ASN A 279 -14.64 18.11 -6.68
C ASN A 279 -13.43 18.09 -7.61
N ILE A 280 -12.82 16.92 -7.76
CA ILE A 280 -11.58 16.72 -8.52
C ILE A 280 -11.77 16.62 -10.03
N GLY A 281 -13.01 16.67 -10.54
CA GLY A 281 -13.32 16.67 -11.98
C GLY A 281 -13.41 15.28 -12.60
N VAL A 282 -13.41 15.22 -13.94
CA VAL A 282 -13.77 14.03 -14.74
C VAL A 282 -12.59 13.05 -14.94
N LEU A 283 -11.35 13.50 -14.74
CA LEU A 283 -10.17 12.65 -14.92
C LEU A 283 -9.93 11.83 -13.67
N PRO A 284 -9.42 10.58 -13.83
CA PRO A 284 -9.07 9.77 -12.67
C PRO A 284 -8.11 10.54 -11.79
N PRO A 285 -8.43 10.66 -10.51
CA PRO A 285 -7.68 11.51 -9.62
C PRO A 285 -6.37 10.85 -9.27
N LEU A 286 -5.31 11.61 -9.41
CA LEU A 286 -4.08 11.39 -8.71
C LEU A 286 -4.20 12.19 -7.40
N ASN A 287 -4.60 11.52 -6.33
CA ASN A 287 -4.80 12.16 -5.04
C ASN A 287 -3.49 12.18 -4.27
N ASP A 288 -3.17 13.34 -3.70
CA ASP A 288 -2.15 13.42 -2.68
C ASP A 288 -2.61 12.70 -1.40
N GLY A 289 -1.65 12.25 -0.59
CA GLY A 289 -1.95 11.73 0.72
C GLY A 289 -2.47 12.81 1.67
N LEU A 290 -2.96 12.37 2.82
CA LEU A 290 -3.53 13.25 3.84
C LEU A 290 -2.52 13.59 4.93
N VAL A 291 -2.67 14.79 5.50
CA VAL A 291 -2.08 15.16 6.80
C VAL A 291 -3.20 15.70 7.68
N ALA A 292 -3.28 15.20 8.91
CA ALA A 292 -4.19 15.75 9.91
C ALA A 292 -3.40 16.08 11.18
N VAL A 293 -3.57 17.30 11.67
CA VAL A 293 -2.89 17.80 12.87
C VAL A 293 -3.87 18.67 13.65
N SER A 294 -4.00 18.37 14.94
CA SER A 294 -4.96 19.06 15.81
C SER A 294 -6.37 19.05 15.19
N ASP A 295 -6.96 20.20 14.99
CA ASP A 295 -8.30 20.41 14.46
C ASP A 295 -8.37 20.61 12.93
N ILE A 296 -7.29 20.38 12.19
CA ILE A 296 -7.22 20.59 10.74
C ILE A 296 -6.83 19.31 10.00
N VAL A 297 -7.53 19.03 8.91
CA VAL A 297 -7.14 18.05 7.89
C VAL A 297 -6.78 18.76 6.58
N TYR A 298 -5.60 18.41 6.05
CA TYR A 298 -5.11 18.87 4.75
C TYR A 298 -5.28 17.76 3.72
N ALA A 299 -5.81 18.12 2.57
CA ALA A 299 -6.04 17.19 1.47
C ALA A 299 -5.67 17.83 0.13
N GLY A 300 -5.10 17.05 -0.76
CA GLY A 300 -4.76 17.45 -2.12
C GLY A 300 -5.48 16.63 -3.17
N THR A 301 -5.71 17.22 -4.33
CA THR A 301 -6.38 16.56 -5.46
C THR A 301 -5.56 16.61 -6.76
N GLY A 302 -4.30 17.05 -6.69
CA GLY A 302 -3.47 17.31 -7.87
C GLY A 302 -3.81 18.59 -8.62
N LYS A 303 -4.99 19.15 -8.37
CA LYS A 303 -5.45 20.43 -8.95
C LYS A 303 -5.67 21.52 -7.92
N SER A 304 -5.81 21.13 -6.68
CA SER A 304 -5.99 22.03 -5.56
C SER A 304 -5.53 21.39 -4.27
N LEU A 305 -5.15 22.21 -3.33
CA LEU A 305 -4.85 21.86 -1.97
C LEU A 305 -5.86 22.57 -1.07
N CYS A 306 -6.36 21.90 -0.05
CA CYS A 306 -7.32 22.50 0.87
C CYS A 306 -7.01 22.10 2.32
N ALA A 307 -7.46 22.96 3.24
CA ALA A 307 -7.56 22.69 4.66
C ALA A 307 -9.01 22.73 5.09
N LEU A 308 -9.42 21.77 5.91
CA LEU A 308 -10.76 21.67 6.45
C LEU A 308 -10.69 21.51 7.97
N LYS A 309 -11.70 22.01 8.67
CA LYS A 309 -11.89 21.73 10.09
C LYS A 309 -12.12 20.23 10.29
N ALA A 310 -11.30 19.60 11.09
CA ALA A 310 -11.35 18.15 11.35
C ALA A 310 -12.74 17.70 11.83
N ALA A 311 -13.36 18.44 12.76
CA ALA A 311 -14.62 18.08 13.38
C ALA A 311 -15.83 18.21 12.46
N THR A 312 -15.84 19.13 11.48
CA THR A 312 -17.04 19.51 10.72
C THR A 312 -16.90 19.36 9.21
N GLY A 313 -15.70 19.23 8.67
CA GLY A 313 -15.43 19.27 7.23
C GLY A 313 -15.64 20.66 6.61
N GLU A 314 -15.79 21.71 7.43
CA GLU A 314 -15.88 23.08 6.95
C GLU A 314 -14.57 23.51 6.31
N LEU A 315 -14.65 24.10 5.10
CA LEU A 315 -13.47 24.57 4.37
C LEU A 315 -12.89 25.80 5.05
N ILE A 316 -11.63 25.71 5.47
CA ILE A 316 -10.87 26.84 6.01
C ILE A 316 -10.29 27.65 4.84
N TRP A 317 -9.59 26.97 3.94
CA TRP A 317 -9.05 27.56 2.72
C TRP A 317 -8.90 26.52 1.60
N LYS A 318 -8.88 26.98 0.36
CA LYS A 318 -8.56 26.19 -0.83
C LYS A 318 -7.65 26.99 -1.73
N ASN A 319 -6.53 26.38 -2.14
CA ASN A 319 -5.61 26.95 -3.11
C ASN A 319 -5.65 26.11 -4.39
N GLY A 320 -6.12 26.71 -5.50
CA GLY A 320 -6.14 26.11 -6.83
C GLY A 320 -5.03 26.61 -7.74
N ALA A 321 -4.22 27.56 -7.27
CA ALA A 321 -3.20 28.20 -8.10
C ALA A 321 -1.98 27.30 -8.37
N TRP A 322 -1.71 26.33 -7.51
CA TRP A 322 -0.57 25.45 -7.65
C TRP A 322 -0.76 24.34 -8.66
N SER A 323 -1.92 24.24 -9.25
CA SER A 323 -2.18 23.11 -10.10
C SER A 323 -2.63 23.46 -11.51
N ARG A 324 -1.89 22.99 -12.43
CA ARG A 324 -2.33 22.45 -13.71
C ARG A 324 -1.68 21.09 -13.91
N GLY A 325 -1.16 20.51 -12.83
CA GLY A 325 -0.52 19.21 -12.80
C GLY A 325 -1.50 18.14 -12.36
N GLU A 326 -0.98 16.97 -12.30
CA GLU A 326 -1.63 15.80 -11.74
C GLU A 326 -1.06 15.61 -10.34
N GLY A 327 -1.88 15.29 -9.34
CA GLY A 327 -1.43 14.95 -8.01
C GLY A 327 -0.57 13.71 -7.99
N CYS A 328 0.04 13.42 -6.87
CA CYS A 328 0.69 12.14 -6.65
C CYS A 328 0.18 11.52 -5.35
N VAL A 329 0.38 10.23 -5.18
CA VAL A 329 -0.07 9.52 -3.96
C VAL A 329 0.87 9.72 -2.78
N ALA A 330 1.95 10.47 -2.93
CA ALA A 330 2.82 10.82 -1.83
C ALA A 330 2.06 11.59 -0.76
N THR A 331 2.33 11.28 0.50
CA THR A 331 1.74 12.00 1.63
C THR A 331 2.23 13.45 1.64
N LEU A 332 1.30 14.40 1.83
CA LEU A 332 1.63 15.78 2.12
C LEU A 332 2.56 15.84 3.34
N SER A 333 3.46 16.79 3.37
CA SER A 333 4.40 16.95 4.47
C SER A 333 4.24 18.32 5.11
N LEU A 334 4.02 18.34 6.42
CA LEU A 334 3.80 19.55 7.22
C LEU A 334 4.96 19.76 8.20
N GLY A 335 5.55 20.95 8.18
CA GLY A 335 6.56 21.37 9.15
C GLY A 335 6.63 22.90 9.22
N HIS A 336 6.87 23.46 10.38
CA HIS A 336 7.02 24.93 10.58
C HIS A 336 5.89 25.78 9.97
N SER A 337 4.64 25.31 10.01
CA SER A 337 3.47 25.90 9.35
C SER A 337 3.59 26.01 7.82
N ILE A 338 4.46 25.22 7.21
CA ILE A 338 4.60 25.08 5.76
C ILE A 338 4.10 23.70 5.36
N LEU A 339 3.18 23.65 4.40
CA LEU A 339 2.65 22.43 3.82
C LEU A 339 3.31 22.22 2.45
N ILE A 340 4.05 21.13 2.33
CA ILE A 340 4.73 20.75 1.09
C ILE A 340 3.86 19.73 0.35
N GLY A 341 3.61 19.99 -0.93
CA GLY A 341 2.94 19.08 -1.84
C GLY A 341 3.68 18.99 -3.17
N HIS A 342 3.44 17.91 -3.90
CA HIS A 342 4.03 17.69 -5.21
C HIS A 342 2.93 17.51 -6.26
N ALA A 343 3.10 18.12 -7.43
CA ALA A 343 2.24 17.89 -8.58
C ALA A 343 3.05 17.28 -9.72
N ASN A 344 2.63 16.11 -10.17
CA ASN A 344 3.25 15.39 -11.28
C ASN A 344 3.34 16.31 -12.51
N TRP A 345 4.48 16.27 -13.21
CA TRP A 345 4.80 17.04 -14.40
C TRP A 345 4.91 18.56 -14.17
N LYS A 346 4.78 19.05 -12.93
CA LYS A 346 4.84 20.47 -12.60
C LYS A 346 5.96 20.82 -11.64
N GLY A 347 6.01 20.26 -10.46
CA GLY A 347 7.05 20.53 -9.49
C GLY A 347 6.64 20.35 -8.05
N LEU A 348 7.46 20.90 -7.16
CA LEU A 348 7.26 20.91 -5.72
C LEU A 348 6.72 22.28 -5.30
N TYR A 349 5.77 22.28 -4.36
CA TYR A 349 5.07 23.47 -3.90
C TYR A 349 5.06 23.55 -2.39
N ALA A 350 5.22 24.76 -1.86
CA ALA A 350 5.04 25.06 -0.45
C ALA A 350 3.92 26.08 -0.26
N ASN A 351 3.01 25.77 0.64
CA ASN A 351 1.91 26.64 0.99
C ASN A 351 1.95 26.95 2.48
N ASN A 352 1.52 28.14 2.86
CA ASN A 352 1.26 28.47 4.24
C ASN A 352 0.11 27.60 4.76
N ALA A 353 0.36 26.81 5.78
CA ALA A 353 -0.62 25.87 6.30
C ALA A 353 -1.84 26.56 6.93
N VAL A 354 -1.71 27.80 7.40
CA VAL A 354 -2.78 28.54 8.07
C VAL A 354 -3.80 29.14 7.08
N ASN A 355 -3.31 29.74 5.99
CA ASN A 355 -4.17 30.47 5.05
C ASN A 355 -4.14 29.93 3.60
N GLY A 356 -3.32 28.92 3.32
CA GLY A 356 -3.21 28.29 2.01
C GLY A 356 -2.44 29.08 0.96
N GLU A 357 -1.85 30.23 1.32
CA GLU A 357 -1.08 31.06 0.39
C GLU A 357 0.14 30.29 -0.15
N LEU A 358 0.36 30.37 -1.47
CA LEU A 358 1.55 29.80 -2.09
C LEU A 358 2.78 30.60 -1.67
N LEU A 359 3.70 29.97 -0.94
CA LEU A 359 4.95 30.58 -0.48
C LEU A 359 6.02 30.54 -1.57
N TRP A 360 6.17 29.38 -2.20
CA TRP A 360 7.10 29.16 -3.30
C TRP A 360 6.71 27.93 -4.12
N GLU A 361 7.21 27.89 -5.34
CA GLU A 361 7.18 26.70 -6.20
C GLU A 361 8.57 26.45 -6.79
N ASN A 362 8.95 25.19 -6.93
CA ASN A 362 10.17 24.79 -7.61
C ASN A 362 9.82 23.91 -8.82
N LYS A 363 10.09 24.42 -10.02
CA LYS A 363 9.81 23.81 -11.32
C LYS A 363 11.02 23.13 -11.94
N ASP A 364 12.03 22.81 -11.16
CA ASP A 364 13.19 22.08 -11.66
C ASP A 364 12.77 20.83 -12.44
N ALA A 365 13.46 20.54 -13.53
CA ALA A 365 13.08 19.47 -14.44
C ALA A 365 13.03 18.09 -13.76
N GLU A 366 13.93 17.84 -12.81
CA GLU A 366 13.95 16.57 -12.08
C GLU A 366 12.92 16.50 -10.95
N LEU A 367 12.41 17.64 -10.46
CA LEU A 367 11.33 17.70 -9.46
C LEU A 367 9.92 17.57 -10.08
N LYS A 368 9.80 17.45 -11.40
CA LYS A 368 8.52 17.26 -12.11
C LYS A 368 8.03 15.83 -12.15
N TYR A 369 8.82 14.90 -11.70
CA TYR A 369 8.46 13.48 -11.67
C TYR A 369 7.85 13.11 -10.32
N ARG A 370 7.24 11.93 -10.27
CA ARG A 370 6.76 11.32 -9.03
C ARG A 370 7.87 11.37 -7.97
N SER A 371 7.55 11.92 -6.81
CA SER A 371 8.46 11.99 -5.67
C SER A 371 7.80 11.42 -4.41
N ALA A 372 8.64 10.94 -3.50
CA ALA A 372 8.25 10.62 -2.14
C ALA A 372 7.86 11.88 -1.35
N SER A 373 7.23 11.71 -0.20
CA SER A 373 7.06 12.78 0.77
C SER A 373 8.42 13.30 1.22
N VAL A 374 8.48 14.57 1.57
CA VAL A 374 9.72 15.16 2.07
C VAL A 374 9.94 14.80 3.54
N ALA A 375 11.19 14.55 3.91
CA ALA A 375 11.60 14.49 5.31
C ALA A 375 12.16 15.84 5.75
N TRP A 376 11.88 16.22 7.00
CA TRP A 376 12.29 17.48 7.59
C TRP A 376 13.44 17.30 8.57
N GLU A 377 14.43 18.19 8.50
CA GLU A 377 15.42 18.36 9.55
C GLU A 377 15.80 19.84 9.64
N GLY A 378 15.36 20.51 10.71
CA GLY A 378 15.46 21.95 10.82
C GLY A 378 14.77 22.67 9.68
N GLU A 379 15.48 23.50 8.94
CA GLU A 379 14.99 24.22 7.76
C GLU A 379 15.21 23.47 6.44
N ASN A 380 15.78 22.25 6.50
CA ASN A 380 16.09 21.47 5.32
C ASN A 380 14.99 20.46 5.00
N LEU A 381 14.67 20.35 3.72
CA LEU A 381 13.81 19.33 3.13
C LEU A 381 14.66 18.29 2.40
N TYR A 382 14.52 17.04 2.76
CA TYR A 382 15.20 15.90 2.12
C TYR A 382 14.20 15.14 1.26
N LEU A 383 14.48 14.98 -0.02
CA LEU A 383 13.57 14.28 -0.93
C LEU A 383 14.29 13.56 -2.07
N LEU A 384 13.54 12.69 -2.72
CA LEU A 384 13.95 11.87 -3.84
C LEU A 384 13.04 12.15 -5.03
N SER A 385 13.62 12.33 -6.20
CA SER A 385 12.85 12.45 -7.44
C SER A 385 13.67 12.00 -8.64
N SER A 386 13.04 11.32 -9.59
CA SER A 386 13.68 10.86 -10.82
C SER A 386 14.88 9.92 -10.55
N ARG A 387 16.08 10.42 -10.61
CA ARG A 387 17.35 9.72 -10.35
C ARG A 387 18.26 10.54 -9.45
N SER A 388 17.69 11.37 -8.61
CA SER A 388 18.44 12.30 -7.78
C SER A 388 17.90 12.37 -6.36
N PHE A 389 18.80 12.61 -5.44
CA PHE A 389 18.53 13.02 -4.08
C PHE A 389 18.73 14.52 -3.97
N PHE A 390 17.86 15.19 -3.20
CA PHE A 390 17.87 16.64 -3.03
C PHE A 390 17.83 17.03 -1.56
N ILE A 391 18.49 18.15 -1.25
CA ILE A 391 18.25 18.94 -0.05
C ILE A 391 17.81 20.33 -0.49
N LEU A 392 16.65 20.79 -0.02
CA LEU A 392 16.12 22.13 -0.32
C LEU A 392 15.95 22.93 0.97
N ASN A 393 16.01 24.25 0.82
CA ASN A 393 15.59 25.16 1.87
C ASN A 393 14.06 25.23 1.93
N SER A 394 13.47 25.01 3.09
CA SER A 394 12.02 24.97 3.25
C SER A 394 11.34 26.33 3.14
N LYS A 395 12.06 27.43 3.34
CA LYS A 395 11.52 28.80 3.31
C LYS A 395 11.33 29.35 1.89
N ASN A 396 12.24 28.96 0.97
CA ASN A 396 12.25 29.53 -0.38
C ASN A 396 12.29 28.48 -1.51
N GLY A 397 12.39 27.18 -1.16
CA GLY A 397 12.44 26.10 -2.15
C GLY A 397 13.75 26.00 -2.95
N GLU A 398 14.79 26.71 -2.56
CA GLU A 398 16.09 26.67 -3.22
C GLU A 398 16.77 25.31 -3.04
N ILE A 399 17.33 24.77 -4.12
CA ILE A 399 18.09 23.51 -4.08
C ILE A 399 19.47 23.80 -3.50
N ILE A 400 19.70 23.36 -2.26
CA ILE A 400 21.01 23.45 -1.59
C ILE A 400 21.95 22.35 -2.12
N VAL A 401 21.41 21.13 -2.27
CA VAL A 401 22.17 19.98 -2.75
C VAL A 401 21.37 19.21 -3.78
N ARG A 402 22.06 18.79 -4.84
CA ARG A 402 21.57 17.81 -5.80
C ARG A 402 22.63 16.74 -5.99
N LYS A 403 22.32 15.51 -5.59
CA LYS A 403 23.18 14.35 -5.84
C LYS A 403 22.53 13.40 -6.84
N LYS A 404 23.20 13.17 -7.96
CA LYS A 404 22.79 12.17 -8.95
C LYS A 404 23.03 10.78 -8.39
N LEU A 405 22.05 9.90 -8.57
CA LEU A 405 22.11 8.50 -8.17
C LEU A 405 22.23 7.58 -9.40
N ASN A 406 22.84 6.42 -9.21
CA ASN A 406 22.98 5.41 -10.26
C ASN A 406 21.73 4.53 -10.44
N CYS A 407 20.61 4.90 -9.81
CA CYS A 407 19.35 4.17 -9.85
C CYS A 407 18.16 5.11 -9.97
N SER A 408 16.99 4.58 -10.32
CA SER A 408 15.73 5.31 -10.27
C SER A 408 15.18 5.31 -8.84
N VAL A 409 14.68 6.46 -8.41
CA VAL A 409 14.06 6.66 -7.08
C VAL A 409 12.60 7.12 -7.19
N ASN A 410 11.92 6.76 -8.29
CA ASN A 410 10.49 7.03 -8.47
C ASN A 410 9.64 6.05 -7.67
N VAL A 411 9.73 6.12 -6.35
CA VAL A 411 8.99 5.34 -5.35
C VAL A 411 8.43 6.25 -4.28
N ASN A 412 7.56 5.74 -3.41
CA ASN A 412 6.98 6.52 -2.31
C ASN A 412 7.84 6.53 -1.04
N SER A 413 9.02 5.93 -1.08
CA SER A 413 9.92 5.90 0.07
C SER A 413 10.38 7.30 0.48
N THR A 414 9.89 7.78 1.60
CA THR A 414 10.40 9.00 2.24
C THR A 414 11.76 8.71 2.86
N PRO A 415 12.77 9.58 2.67
CA PRO A 415 14.07 9.38 3.28
C PRO A 415 14.00 9.35 4.81
N LEU A 416 14.64 8.37 5.42
CA LEU A 416 14.95 8.35 6.85
C LEU A 416 16.25 9.14 7.07
N VAL A 417 16.16 10.29 7.71
CA VAL A 417 17.32 11.14 8.06
C VAL A 417 17.71 10.86 9.50
N THR A 418 18.94 10.45 9.72
CA THR A 418 19.53 10.21 11.04
C THR A 418 20.66 11.20 11.33
N GLY A 419 21.36 11.04 12.47
CA GLY A 419 22.54 11.86 12.76
C GLY A 419 23.70 11.67 11.77
N SER A 420 23.80 10.50 11.15
CA SER A 420 24.96 10.10 10.32
C SER A 420 24.61 9.49 8.96
N GLU A 421 23.36 9.06 8.73
CA GLU A 421 22.94 8.48 7.45
C GLU A 421 21.64 9.08 6.93
N ILE A 422 21.47 8.98 5.61
CA ILE A 422 20.21 9.17 4.90
C ILE A 422 19.88 7.85 4.21
N ILE A 423 18.76 7.21 4.59
CA ILE A 423 18.41 5.85 4.16
C ILE A 423 17.07 5.89 3.43
N PHE A 424 16.98 5.27 2.25
CA PHE A 424 15.75 5.29 1.45
C PHE A 424 15.63 4.07 0.53
N GLY A 425 14.38 3.75 0.18
CA GLY A 425 14.04 2.79 -0.85
C GLY A 425 14.20 3.36 -2.26
N THR A 426 14.40 2.48 -3.23
CA THR A 426 14.57 2.84 -4.64
C THR A 426 13.66 2.02 -5.55
N ALA A 427 13.45 2.48 -6.77
CA ALA A 427 12.67 1.74 -7.77
C ALA A 427 13.42 0.53 -8.35
N THR A 428 14.75 0.54 -8.36
CA THR A 428 15.53 -0.45 -9.12
C THR A 428 16.67 -1.11 -8.35
N ASN A 429 17.01 -0.62 -7.16
CA ASN A 429 18.25 -1.03 -6.48
C ASN A 429 18.09 -1.34 -4.98
N GLY A 430 16.86 -1.62 -4.52
CA GLY A 430 16.57 -1.95 -3.12
C GLY A 430 16.65 -0.73 -2.21
N VAL A 431 17.39 -0.83 -1.12
CA VAL A 431 17.59 0.24 -0.12
C VAL A 431 19.03 0.73 -0.16
N ILE A 432 19.21 2.03 -0.15
CA ILE A 432 20.51 2.71 -0.15
C ILE A 432 20.65 3.53 1.13
N ALA A 433 21.85 3.54 1.70
CA ALA A 433 22.25 4.49 2.71
C ALA A 433 23.39 5.38 2.21
N LEU A 434 23.19 6.68 2.31
CA LEU A 434 24.24 7.67 2.09
C LEU A 434 24.82 8.12 3.44
N ASP A 435 26.09 8.41 3.46
CA ASP A 435 26.69 9.19 4.55
C ASP A 435 26.13 10.60 4.49
N LYS A 436 25.67 11.12 5.62
CA LYS A 436 24.94 12.39 5.64
C LYS A 436 25.84 13.61 5.36
N GLN A 437 27.12 13.53 5.69
CA GLN A 437 28.06 14.65 5.50
C GLN A 437 28.65 14.67 4.09
N THR A 438 29.10 13.49 3.62
CA THR A 438 29.78 13.37 2.33
C THR A 438 28.82 13.09 1.17
N LEU A 439 27.62 12.58 1.50
CA LEU A 439 26.60 12.09 0.57
C LEU A 439 27.10 10.88 -0.27
N GLU A 440 28.19 10.26 0.12
CA GLU A 440 28.67 9.03 -0.54
C GLU A 440 27.88 7.82 -0.06
N GLU A 441 27.74 6.82 -0.95
CA GLU A 441 27.04 5.57 -0.62
C GLU A 441 27.85 4.79 0.44
N LYS A 442 27.24 4.58 1.63
CA LYS A 442 27.83 3.75 2.70
C LYS A 442 27.57 2.27 2.45
N TRP A 443 26.34 1.95 2.07
CA TRP A 443 25.93 0.59 1.74
C TRP A 443 24.68 0.58 0.85
N ASN A 444 24.51 -0.50 0.13
CA ASN A 444 23.32 -0.83 -0.64
C ASN A 444 22.86 -2.25 -0.31
N PHE A 445 21.58 -2.43 -0.04
CA PHE A 445 20.95 -3.73 0.16
C PHE A 445 19.97 -4.00 -0.97
N LYS A 446 20.31 -4.93 -1.85
CA LYS A 446 19.41 -5.37 -2.93
C LYS A 446 18.40 -6.38 -2.39
N THR A 447 17.13 -6.11 -2.63
CA THR A 447 16.03 -7.06 -2.43
C THR A 447 15.96 -8.03 -3.62
N ASN A 448 15.12 -9.06 -3.54
CA ASN A 448 14.80 -9.84 -4.74
C ASN A 448 14.02 -8.96 -5.76
N PRO A 449 13.86 -9.42 -7.01
CA PRO A 449 13.00 -8.76 -7.97
C PRO A 449 11.58 -8.59 -7.46
N ALA A 450 10.96 -7.45 -7.78
CA ALA A 450 9.58 -7.17 -7.43
C ALA A 450 8.62 -8.22 -8.03
N LEU A 451 7.62 -8.61 -7.26
CA LEU A 451 6.55 -9.51 -7.72
C LEU A 451 5.54 -8.77 -8.60
N ILE A 452 5.31 -7.49 -8.31
CA ILE A 452 4.45 -6.58 -9.07
C ILE A 452 5.18 -5.23 -9.17
N TYR A 453 5.11 -4.59 -10.33
CA TYR A 453 5.75 -3.30 -10.60
C TYR A 453 4.76 -2.16 -10.44
N THR A 454 5.08 -1.21 -9.58
CA THR A 454 4.26 -0.04 -9.25
C THR A 454 4.92 1.26 -9.72
N SER A 455 6.24 1.30 -9.74
CA SER A 455 6.98 2.49 -10.18
C SER A 455 6.86 2.67 -11.69
N PRO A 456 6.46 3.85 -12.18
CA PRO A 456 6.46 4.15 -13.61
C PRO A 456 7.84 3.87 -14.24
N TYR A 457 7.81 3.22 -15.38
CA TYR A 457 9.00 2.88 -16.17
C TYR A 457 9.98 1.87 -15.51
N SER A 458 9.68 1.33 -14.33
CA SER A 458 10.43 0.19 -13.79
C SER A 458 9.99 -1.10 -14.50
N LYS A 459 10.96 -1.98 -14.77
CA LYS A 459 10.75 -3.20 -15.57
C LYS A 459 11.17 -4.43 -14.76
N PRO A 460 10.76 -5.64 -15.19
CA PRO A 460 11.19 -6.90 -14.59
C PRO A 460 12.67 -6.96 -14.30
N SER A 461 13.01 -7.66 -13.19
CA SER A 461 14.28 -7.74 -12.48
C SER A 461 14.65 -6.53 -11.62
N SER A 462 13.77 -5.52 -11.49
CA SER A 462 14.00 -4.40 -10.56
C SER A 462 13.75 -4.80 -9.11
N SER A 463 14.68 -4.40 -8.23
CA SER A 463 14.55 -4.52 -6.77
C SER A 463 13.86 -3.27 -6.22
N THR A 464 12.52 -3.29 -6.17
CA THR A 464 11.70 -2.11 -5.84
C THR A 464 11.33 -2.10 -4.35
N VAL A 465 11.55 -0.96 -3.70
CA VAL A 465 11.14 -0.68 -2.32
C VAL A 465 10.34 0.61 -2.28
N GLU A 466 9.01 0.49 -2.16
CA GLU A 466 8.07 1.62 -2.07
C GLU A 466 7.97 2.19 -0.66
N THR A 467 8.25 1.37 0.34
CA THR A 467 8.07 1.73 1.75
C THR A 467 9.18 2.63 2.26
N SER A 468 8.86 3.50 3.20
CA SER A 468 9.84 4.27 3.93
C SER A 468 10.51 3.40 4.99
N PRO A 469 11.84 3.46 5.15
CA PRO A 469 12.54 2.78 6.25
C PRO A 469 12.12 3.37 7.60
N VAL A 470 11.89 2.49 8.59
CA VAL A 470 11.53 2.88 9.97
C VAL A 470 12.61 2.40 10.93
N LEU A 471 13.08 3.29 11.81
CA LEU A 471 14.20 3.03 12.71
C LEU A 471 13.74 2.68 14.12
N VAL A 472 14.32 1.61 14.68
CA VAL A 472 14.25 1.27 16.11
C VAL A 472 15.64 0.90 16.61
N GLY A 473 16.20 1.72 17.48
CA GLY A 473 17.60 1.57 17.86
C GLY A 473 18.52 1.65 16.64
N ASP A 474 19.33 0.62 16.42
CA ASP A 474 20.17 0.50 15.22
C ASP A 474 19.59 -0.44 14.15
N THR A 475 18.33 -0.79 14.25
CA THR A 475 17.64 -1.63 13.28
C THR A 475 16.66 -0.82 12.44
N ILE A 476 16.76 -0.95 11.12
CA ILE A 476 15.77 -0.40 10.18
C ILE A 476 14.84 -1.52 9.69
N PHE A 477 13.55 -1.21 9.63
CA PHE A 477 12.51 -2.10 9.12
C PHE A 477 11.91 -1.50 7.86
N PHE A 478 11.68 -2.33 6.85
CA PHE A 478 10.97 -1.95 5.63
C PHE A 478 10.37 -3.17 4.94
N GLY A 479 9.24 -2.96 4.28
CA GLY A 479 8.66 -3.95 3.37
C GLY A 479 9.15 -3.72 1.94
N ALA A 480 9.14 -4.75 1.11
CA ALA A 480 9.57 -4.64 -0.27
C ALA A 480 8.55 -5.26 -1.25
N SER A 481 8.67 -4.85 -2.51
CA SER A 481 7.79 -5.34 -3.58
C SER A 481 8.05 -6.82 -3.93
N ASP A 482 9.09 -7.43 -3.38
CA ASP A 482 9.38 -8.87 -3.47
C ASP A 482 8.59 -9.73 -2.45
N GLY A 483 7.75 -9.09 -1.62
CA GLY A 483 6.94 -9.77 -0.62
C GLY A 483 7.69 -10.17 0.64
N ILE A 484 8.74 -9.44 0.98
CA ILE A 484 9.53 -9.69 2.18
C ILE A 484 9.59 -8.43 3.05
N LEU A 485 9.33 -8.61 4.33
CA LEU A 485 9.63 -7.65 5.39
C LEU A 485 11.07 -7.90 5.84
N TYR A 486 11.87 -6.86 5.83
CA TYR A 486 13.28 -6.89 6.19
C TYR A 486 13.58 -6.10 7.47
N ALA A 487 14.56 -6.59 8.22
CA ALA A 487 15.23 -5.87 9.30
C ALA A 487 16.73 -5.86 9.03
N LEU A 488 17.33 -4.68 8.87
CA LEU A 488 18.76 -4.51 8.63
C LEU A 488 19.42 -3.71 9.75
N ASN A 489 20.69 -3.96 9.95
CA ASN A 489 21.52 -3.07 10.75
C ASN A 489 21.74 -1.75 10.00
N ARG A 490 21.37 -0.63 10.61
CA ARG A 490 21.44 0.70 10.03
C ARG A 490 22.83 1.12 9.58
N ILE A 491 23.85 0.75 10.36
CA ILE A 491 25.23 1.22 10.17
C ILE A 491 25.89 0.59 8.95
N ASN A 492 25.63 -0.72 8.70
CA ASN A 492 26.35 -1.50 7.70
C ASN A 492 25.47 -2.25 6.69
N GLY A 493 24.14 -2.09 6.75
CA GLY A 493 23.18 -2.71 5.85
C GLY A 493 23.08 -4.25 5.97
N LYS A 494 23.67 -4.87 6.99
CA LYS A 494 23.60 -6.33 7.16
C LYS A 494 22.19 -6.77 7.53
N LEU A 495 21.73 -7.85 6.88
CA LEU A 495 20.45 -8.50 7.19
C LEU A 495 20.50 -9.09 8.62
N LEU A 496 19.57 -8.66 9.45
CA LEU A 496 19.37 -9.18 10.80
C LEU A 496 18.22 -10.19 10.85
N TRP A 497 17.13 -9.90 10.11
CA TRP A 497 15.93 -10.74 10.10
C TRP A 497 15.08 -10.44 8.87
N LYS A 498 14.27 -11.42 8.47
CA LYS A 498 13.29 -11.26 7.38
C LYS A 498 12.06 -12.13 7.62
N TYR A 499 10.93 -11.69 7.06
CA TYR A 499 9.66 -12.42 7.08
C TYR A 499 9.03 -12.38 5.68
N GLN A 500 8.68 -13.53 5.13
CA GLN A 500 8.14 -13.64 3.78
C GLN A 500 6.61 -13.70 3.78
N THR A 501 5.96 -12.78 3.11
CA THR A 501 4.50 -12.74 2.91
C THR A 501 4.07 -13.38 1.58
N GLY A 502 4.97 -13.49 0.61
CA GLY A 502 4.71 -14.06 -0.72
C GLY A 502 3.87 -13.16 -1.64
N VAL A 503 3.51 -11.96 -1.20
CA VAL A 503 2.89 -10.88 -1.97
C VAL A 503 3.54 -9.56 -1.60
N PRO A 504 3.54 -8.53 -2.46
CA PRO A 504 4.20 -7.26 -2.19
C PRO A 504 3.80 -6.61 -0.87
N ILE A 505 4.74 -5.89 -0.27
CA ILE A 505 4.50 -4.97 0.85
C ILE A 505 4.77 -3.56 0.32
N PHE A 506 3.70 -2.77 0.16
CA PHE A 506 3.78 -1.40 -0.39
C PHE A 506 3.59 -0.33 0.67
N SER A 507 3.03 -0.67 1.82
CA SER A 507 2.80 0.25 2.92
C SER A 507 3.97 0.28 3.89
N THR A 508 4.30 1.46 4.38
CA THR A 508 5.30 1.63 5.44
C THR A 508 4.85 0.92 6.71
N VAL A 509 5.77 0.28 7.40
CA VAL A 509 5.52 -0.39 8.67
C VAL A 509 5.22 0.62 9.77
N SER A 510 4.42 0.24 10.75
CA SER A 510 4.17 1.05 11.95
C SER A 510 4.67 0.36 13.20
N ILE A 511 5.14 1.17 14.15
CA ILE A 511 5.64 0.69 15.43
C ILE A 511 4.86 1.38 16.55
N ALA A 512 4.33 0.58 17.46
CA ALA A 512 3.68 1.09 18.65
C ALA A 512 4.01 0.19 19.85
N GLY A 513 4.60 0.77 20.87
CA GLY A 513 5.13 0.02 22.01
C GLY A 513 6.16 -1.02 21.57
N ASN A 514 5.92 -2.28 21.91
CA ASN A 514 6.80 -3.41 21.57
C ASN A 514 6.33 -4.17 20.32
N ALA A 515 5.40 -3.60 19.53
CA ALA A 515 4.82 -4.27 18.39
C ALA A 515 5.16 -3.54 17.08
N LEU A 516 5.43 -4.34 16.05
CA LEU A 516 5.57 -3.93 14.66
C LEU A 516 4.32 -4.36 13.92
N TYR A 517 3.69 -3.43 13.20
CA TYR A 517 2.51 -3.69 12.39
C TYR A 517 2.84 -3.53 10.91
N VAL A 518 2.39 -4.50 10.12
CA VAL A 518 2.66 -4.55 8.68
C VAL A 518 1.38 -4.91 7.96
N THR A 519 1.19 -4.35 6.77
CA THR A 519 0.14 -4.78 5.85
C THR A 519 0.76 -5.26 4.54
N ASP A 520 0.18 -6.29 3.94
CA ASP A 520 0.58 -6.78 2.64
C ASP A 520 -0.50 -6.54 1.56
N PHE A 521 -0.12 -6.73 0.32
CA PHE A 521 -1.02 -6.49 -0.82
C PHE A 521 -2.18 -7.50 -0.90
N ALA A 522 -2.11 -8.64 -0.21
CA ALA A 522 -3.23 -9.57 -0.09
C ALA A 522 -4.32 -9.07 0.87
N GLY A 523 -4.08 -7.97 1.58
CA GLY A 523 -4.97 -7.43 2.60
C GLY A 523 -4.77 -8.05 3.98
N ASN A 524 -3.66 -8.70 4.21
CA ASN A 524 -3.33 -9.15 5.56
C ASN A 524 -2.71 -8.01 6.37
N VAL A 525 -3.01 -8.02 7.65
CA VAL A 525 -2.40 -7.21 8.71
C VAL A 525 -1.75 -8.16 9.69
N TYR A 526 -0.50 -7.81 10.04
CA TYR A 526 0.33 -8.61 10.94
C TYR A 526 0.69 -7.82 12.17
#